data_03c2a502b2b2742a1da2a04e6c4e3117
#
_entry.id   03c2a502b2b2742a1da2a04e6c4e3117
#
_cell.length_a   1.000
_cell.length_b   1.000
_cell.length_c   1.000
_cell.angle_alpha   90.00
_cell.angle_beta   90.00
_cell.angle_gamma   90.00
#
_symmetry.space_group_name_H-M   'P 1'
#
loop_
_entity.id
_entity.type
_entity.pdbx_description
1 polymer ?
#
loop_
_entity_poly.entity_id
_entity_poly.type
_entity_poly.pdbx_seq_one_letter_code
_entity_poly.pdbx_strand_id
1 'polypeptide(L)'
;MIADIIGNRDKHKDNGILLEKAHLLNLSKGVMWMAENDPDLLNTVYKEVSEKLGMDTAMEIYRMFKGQQISFPMRFFNPASIQKRILREYDGTNVKTLAIKYNYSEKTVRRIIKESLDV
;
A
#
# COMPACT_ATOMS: atom_id res chain seq x y z
N MET A 1 28.64 -21.22 -10.10
CA MET A 1 29.22 -22.20 -9.20
C MET A 1 30.17 -21.59 -8.20
N ILE A 2 31.28 -21.02 -8.64
CA ILE A 2 32.17 -20.32 -7.72
C ILE A 2 31.46 -19.10 -7.12
N ALA A 3 30.64 -18.45 -7.89
CA ALA A 3 29.80 -17.34 -7.42
C ALA A 3 28.87 -17.78 -6.29
N ASP A 4 28.42 -19.02 -6.32
CA ASP A 4 27.56 -19.58 -5.29
C ASP A 4 28.30 -19.72 -3.96
N ILE A 5 29.57 -20.05 -4.04
CA ILE A 5 30.41 -20.19 -2.84
C ILE A 5 30.65 -18.84 -2.18
N ILE A 6 30.88 -17.82 -3.00
CA ILE A 6 31.08 -16.46 -2.52
C ILE A 6 29.77 -15.94 -1.91
N GLY A 7 28.64 -16.24 -2.52
CA GLY A 7 27.33 -15.89 -2.03
C GLY A 7 26.98 -16.57 -0.72
N ASN A 8 27.64 -17.66 -0.37
CA ASN A 8 27.31 -18.40 0.84
C ASN A 8 27.53 -17.63 2.13
N ARG A 9 28.48 -16.72 2.15
CA ARG A 9 28.71 -15.89 3.34
C ARG A 9 27.55 -14.98 3.62
N ASP A 10 27.03 -14.35 2.59
CA ASP A 10 25.88 -13.49 2.69
C ASP A 10 24.62 -14.30 2.92
N LYS A 11 24.53 -15.46 2.28
CA LYS A 11 23.42 -16.39 2.47
C LYS A 11 23.29 -16.87 3.91
N HIS A 12 24.39 -16.98 4.63
CA HIS A 12 24.35 -17.41 6.04
C HIS A 12 23.71 -16.37 6.93
N LYS A 13 23.92 -15.08 6.67
CA LYS A 13 23.24 -14.00 7.35
C LYS A 13 21.79 -13.92 6.91
N ASP A 14 21.57 -14.10 5.62
CA ASP A 14 20.24 -13.95 5.01
C ASP A 14 19.34 -15.15 5.22
N ASN A 15 19.93 -16.31 5.52
CA ASN A 15 19.16 -17.55 5.71
C ASN A 15 18.15 -17.45 6.84
N GLY A 16 18.52 -16.80 7.95
CA GLY A 16 17.58 -16.58 9.04
C GLY A 16 16.44 -15.68 8.65
N ILE A 17 16.74 -14.58 7.96
CA ILE A 17 15.75 -13.64 7.47
C ILE A 17 14.89 -14.29 6.40
N LEU A 18 15.52 -15.03 5.48
CA LEU A 18 14.81 -15.72 4.41
C LEU A 18 13.86 -16.77 4.95
N LEU A 19 14.31 -17.54 5.94
CA LEU A 19 13.49 -18.56 6.58
C LEU A 19 12.30 -17.92 7.30
N GLU A 20 12.53 -16.80 7.98
CA GLU A 20 11.50 -16.05 8.66
C GLU A 20 10.46 -15.51 7.69
N LYS A 21 10.91 -14.92 6.59
CA LYS A 21 10.02 -14.43 5.52
C LYS A 21 9.24 -15.58 4.88
N ALA A 22 9.89 -16.69 4.60
CA ALA A 22 9.25 -17.88 4.04
C ALA A 22 8.14 -18.37 4.97
N HIS A 23 8.40 -18.38 6.27
CA HIS A 23 7.45 -18.81 7.27
C HIS A 23 6.22 -17.87 7.30
N LEU A 24 6.46 -16.56 7.27
CA LEU A 24 5.39 -15.56 7.26
C LEU A 24 4.50 -15.68 6.03
N LEU A 25 5.07 -16.02 4.89
CA LEU A 25 4.35 -16.15 3.63
C LEU A 25 3.81 -17.56 3.41
N ASN A 26 4.12 -18.49 4.30
CA ASN A 26 3.76 -19.90 4.16
C ASN A 26 4.32 -20.51 2.87
N LEU A 27 5.59 -20.21 2.58
CA LEU A 27 6.31 -20.70 1.41
C LEU A 27 7.54 -21.47 1.84
N SER A 28 8.06 -22.34 0.96
CA SER A 28 9.31 -23.02 1.22
C SER A 28 10.47 -22.04 1.12
N LYS A 29 11.58 -22.41 1.77
CA LYS A 29 12.82 -21.62 1.71
C LYS A 29 13.35 -21.51 0.27
N GLY A 30 13.20 -22.59 -0.51
CA GLY A 30 13.63 -22.58 -1.92
C GLY A 30 12.82 -21.63 -2.76
N VAL A 31 11.50 -21.59 -2.55
CA VAL A 31 10.61 -20.67 -3.27
C VAL A 31 10.96 -19.22 -2.92
N MET A 32 11.23 -18.93 -1.65
CA MET A 32 11.65 -17.59 -1.24
C MET A 32 12.96 -17.18 -1.86
N TRP A 33 13.91 -18.11 -1.92
CA TRP A 33 15.19 -17.84 -2.57
C TRP A 33 15.01 -17.49 -4.03
N MET A 34 14.15 -18.22 -4.74
CA MET A 34 13.84 -17.93 -6.15
C MET A 34 13.21 -16.54 -6.30
N ALA A 35 12.28 -16.18 -5.46
CA ALA A 35 11.62 -14.88 -5.53
C ALA A 35 12.62 -13.73 -5.36
N GLU A 36 13.54 -13.84 -4.41
CA GLU A 36 14.52 -12.79 -4.14
C GLU A 36 15.61 -12.71 -5.20
N ASN A 37 16.00 -13.84 -5.79
CA ASN A 37 17.11 -13.90 -6.74
C ASN A 37 16.65 -13.83 -8.20
N ASP A 38 15.40 -14.11 -8.48
CA ASP A 38 14.84 -14.02 -9.83
C ASP A 38 13.44 -13.43 -9.80
N PRO A 39 13.34 -12.10 -9.69
CA PRO A 39 12.02 -11.43 -9.66
C PRO A 39 11.17 -11.66 -10.89
N ASP A 40 11.79 -12.07 -12.02
CA ASP A 40 11.04 -12.36 -13.24
C ASP A 40 10.09 -13.55 -13.10
N LEU A 41 10.30 -14.38 -12.08
CA LEU A 41 9.42 -15.50 -11.80
C LEU A 41 8.13 -15.08 -11.13
N LEU A 42 8.05 -13.84 -10.62
CA LEU A 42 6.87 -13.34 -9.94
C LEU A 42 5.75 -13.05 -10.94
N ASN A 43 4.51 -13.20 -10.47
CA ASN A 43 3.38 -12.66 -11.22
C ASN A 43 3.55 -11.16 -11.44
N THR A 44 3.05 -10.67 -12.57
CA THR A 44 3.27 -9.30 -13.04
C THR A 44 3.03 -8.25 -11.96
N VAL A 45 1.95 -8.37 -11.20
CA VAL A 45 1.63 -7.41 -10.13
C VAL A 45 2.73 -7.35 -9.08
N TYR A 46 3.18 -8.52 -8.61
CA TYR A 46 4.23 -8.57 -7.59
C TYR A 46 5.58 -8.15 -8.14
N LYS A 47 5.82 -8.45 -9.40
CA LYS A 47 7.04 -8.00 -10.07
C LYS A 47 7.10 -6.49 -10.16
N GLU A 48 6.02 -5.85 -10.60
CA GLU A 48 5.95 -4.39 -10.67
C GLU A 48 6.15 -3.74 -9.30
N VAL A 49 5.49 -4.28 -8.28
CA VAL A 49 5.65 -3.77 -6.93
C VAL A 49 7.09 -3.93 -6.47
N SER A 50 7.70 -5.09 -6.73
CA SER A 50 9.09 -5.32 -6.31
C SER A 50 10.07 -4.38 -6.99
N GLU A 51 9.84 -4.07 -8.25
CA GLU A 51 10.70 -3.15 -9.01
C GLU A 51 10.57 -1.71 -8.54
N LYS A 52 9.37 -1.28 -8.19
CA LYS A 52 9.11 0.12 -7.82
C LYS A 52 9.21 0.38 -6.32
N LEU A 53 8.83 -0.57 -5.51
CA LEU A 53 8.72 -0.40 -4.06
C LEU A 53 9.59 -1.37 -3.26
N GLY A 54 10.28 -2.28 -3.93
CA GLY A 54 11.15 -3.25 -3.28
C GLY A 54 10.46 -4.59 -3.03
N MET A 55 11.29 -5.62 -2.90
CA MET A 55 10.80 -6.99 -2.73
C MET A 55 10.06 -7.16 -1.39
N ASP A 56 10.52 -6.49 -0.34
CA ASP A 56 9.86 -6.59 0.97
C ASP A 56 8.42 -6.11 0.90
N THR A 57 8.17 -5.02 0.17
CA THR A 57 6.82 -4.51 -0.02
C THR A 57 5.96 -5.48 -0.82
N ALA A 58 6.53 -6.08 -1.87
CA ALA A 58 5.82 -7.08 -2.67
C ALA A 58 5.41 -8.28 -1.81
N MET A 59 6.31 -8.73 -0.93
CA MET A 59 6.02 -9.84 -0.02
C MET A 59 4.94 -9.49 1.00
N GLU A 60 4.95 -8.28 1.53
CA GLU A 60 3.92 -7.82 2.45
C GLU A 60 2.56 -7.76 1.77
N ILE A 61 2.50 -7.26 0.56
CA ILE A 61 1.25 -7.22 -0.22
C ILE A 61 0.75 -8.64 -0.46
N TYR A 62 1.65 -9.55 -0.84
CA TYR A 62 1.28 -10.94 -1.03
C TYR A 62 0.71 -11.54 0.26
N ARG A 63 1.39 -11.33 1.38
CA ARG A 63 0.97 -11.86 2.67
C ARG A 63 -0.42 -11.36 3.08
N MET A 64 -0.66 -10.07 2.86
CA MET A 64 -1.90 -9.44 3.28
C MET A 64 -3.08 -9.72 2.35
N PHE A 65 -2.83 -9.78 1.05
CA PHE A 65 -3.90 -9.74 0.06
C PHE A 65 -3.94 -10.90 -0.92
N LYS A 66 -3.12 -11.94 -0.72
CA LYS A 66 -3.09 -13.07 -1.66
C LYS A 66 -4.49 -13.65 -1.85
N GLY A 67 -4.84 -13.92 -3.10
CA GLY A 67 -6.13 -14.47 -3.45
C GLY A 67 -7.28 -13.48 -3.45
N GLN A 68 -7.02 -12.22 -3.09
CA GLN A 68 -8.05 -11.18 -3.08
C GLN A 68 -7.96 -10.32 -4.32
N GLN A 69 -9.10 -9.84 -4.77
CA GLN A 69 -9.17 -8.87 -5.84
C GLN A 69 -9.46 -7.51 -5.23
N ILE A 70 -8.54 -6.55 -5.44
CA ILE A 70 -8.62 -5.24 -4.82
C ILE A 70 -8.68 -4.18 -5.89
N SER A 71 -9.66 -3.30 -5.82
CA SER A 71 -9.75 -2.13 -6.67
C SER A 71 -9.27 -0.91 -5.90
N PHE A 72 -8.38 -0.15 -6.51
CA PHE A 72 -7.88 1.08 -5.90
C PHE A 72 -8.72 2.26 -6.37
N PRO A 73 -9.40 2.98 -5.44
CA PRO A 73 -10.18 4.15 -5.82
C PRO A 73 -9.33 5.25 -6.45
N MET A 74 -9.95 6.04 -7.31
CA MET A 74 -9.29 7.20 -7.91
C MET A 74 -8.91 8.23 -6.86
N ARG A 75 -9.71 8.37 -5.81
CA ARG A 75 -9.47 9.32 -4.74
C ARG A 75 -8.62 8.70 -3.65
N PHE A 76 -7.59 9.40 -3.28
CA PHE A 76 -6.69 8.92 -2.22
C PHE A 76 -7.37 8.92 -0.85
N PHE A 77 -8.13 9.97 -0.55
CA PHE A 77 -8.85 10.08 0.72
C PHE A 77 -10.29 9.60 0.59
N ASN A 78 -10.80 9.01 1.66
CA ASN A 78 -12.18 8.55 1.73
C ASN A 78 -13.12 9.78 1.78
N PRO A 79 -14.05 9.94 0.82
CA PRO A 79 -14.92 11.11 0.78
C PRO A 79 -15.78 11.28 2.04
N ALA A 80 -16.29 10.19 2.60
CA ALA A 80 -17.12 10.28 3.80
C ALA A 80 -16.32 10.81 4.99
N SER A 81 -15.08 10.38 5.13
CA SER A 81 -14.19 10.86 6.18
C SER A 81 -13.84 12.33 6.01
N ILE A 82 -13.59 12.75 4.75
CA ILE A 82 -13.30 14.15 4.46
C ILE A 82 -14.51 15.03 4.77
N GLN A 83 -15.71 14.58 4.42
CA GLN A 83 -16.94 15.33 4.73
C GLN A 83 -17.12 15.53 6.22
N LYS A 84 -16.87 14.49 7.01
CA LYS A 84 -16.93 14.59 8.47
C LYS A 84 -15.91 15.61 9.00
N ARG A 85 -14.72 15.62 8.42
CA ARG A 85 -13.67 16.55 8.83
C ARG A 85 -14.04 17.99 8.48
N ILE A 86 -14.61 18.21 7.30
CA ILE A 86 -15.08 19.52 6.87
C ILE A 86 -16.14 20.03 7.83
N LEU A 87 -17.11 19.21 8.22
CA LEU A 87 -18.15 19.59 9.15
C LEU A 87 -17.60 19.94 10.52
N ARG A 88 -16.59 19.20 10.95
CA ARG A 88 -15.92 19.46 12.26
C ARG A 88 -15.18 20.79 12.27
N GLU A 89 -14.53 21.13 11.14
CA GLU A 89 -13.70 22.33 11.05
C GLU A 89 -14.48 23.58 10.63
N TYR A 90 -15.70 23.44 10.15
CA TYR A 90 -16.51 24.55 9.70
C TYR A 90 -16.87 25.47 10.87
N ASP A 91 -16.55 26.76 10.74
CA ASP A 91 -16.79 27.76 11.77
C ASP A 91 -17.86 28.79 11.42
N GLY A 92 -18.54 28.61 10.29
CA GLY A 92 -19.55 29.53 9.79
C GLY A 92 -19.04 30.49 8.73
N THR A 93 -17.72 30.63 8.57
CA THR A 93 -17.14 31.63 7.66
C THR A 93 -16.04 31.07 6.76
N ASN A 94 -15.55 29.86 7.02
CA ASN A 94 -14.31 29.35 6.42
C ASN A 94 -14.54 28.40 5.25
N VAL A 95 -15.65 28.54 4.51
CA VAL A 95 -15.95 27.67 3.37
C VAL A 95 -14.81 27.66 2.35
N LYS A 96 -14.31 28.84 1.97
CA LYS A 96 -13.22 28.95 1.01
C LYS A 96 -11.95 28.27 1.48
N THR A 97 -11.60 28.45 2.74
CA THR A 97 -10.41 27.84 3.34
C THR A 97 -10.52 26.31 3.32
N LEU A 98 -11.68 25.78 3.67
CA LEU A 98 -11.93 24.34 3.66
C LEU A 98 -11.89 23.77 2.24
N ALA A 99 -12.47 24.50 1.28
CA ALA A 99 -12.45 24.08 -0.11
C ALA A 99 -11.00 23.94 -0.63
N ILE A 100 -10.15 24.91 -0.33
CA ILE A 100 -8.74 24.86 -0.71
C ILE A 100 -8.02 23.73 0.01
N LYS A 101 -8.22 23.61 1.30
CA LYS A 101 -7.54 22.60 2.13
C LYS A 101 -7.82 21.18 1.66
N TYR A 102 -9.07 20.88 1.35
CA TYR A 102 -9.50 19.53 0.97
C TYR A 102 -9.66 19.32 -0.53
N ASN A 103 -9.28 20.33 -1.32
CA ASN A 103 -9.33 20.29 -2.77
C ASN A 103 -10.75 20.01 -3.29
N TYR A 104 -11.72 20.68 -2.70
CA TYR A 104 -13.11 20.67 -3.15
C TYR A 104 -13.50 22.05 -3.66
N SER A 105 -14.57 22.11 -4.45
CA SER A 105 -15.15 23.41 -4.82
C SER A 105 -15.90 24.00 -3.63
N GLU A 106 -16.01 25.32 -3.57
CA GLU A 106 -16.84 25.97 -2.55
C GLU A 106 -18.29 25.51 -2.60
N LYS A 107 -18.78 25.29 -3.80
CA LYS A 107 -20.14 24.76 -4.01
C LYS A 107 -20.31 23.41 -3.33
N THR A 108 -19.35 22.53 -3.49
CA THR A 108 -19.39 21.21 -2.85
C THR A 108 -19.33 21.31 -1.32
N VAL A 109 -18.46 22.18 -0.80
CA VAL A 109 -18.36 22.39 0.66
C VAL A 109 -19.69 22.92 1.20
N ARG A 110 -20.29 23.89 0.53
CA ARG A 110 -21.62 24.43 0.95
C ARG A 110 -22.69 23.36 0.93
N ARG A 111 -22.66 22.49 -0.09
CA ARG A 111 -23.61 21.36 -0.17
C ARG A 111 -23.44 20.40 1.01
N ILE A 112 -22.22 20.05 1.34
CA ILE A 112 -21.93 19.16 2.46
C ILE A 112 -22.47 19.75 3.76
N ILE A 113 -22.23 21.03 3.98
CA ILE A 113 -22.71 21.72 5.18
C ILE A 113 -24.25 21.75 5.20
N LYS A 114 -24.86 22.10 4.10
CA LYS A 114 -26.32 22.16 3.98
C LYS A 114 -26.97 20.81 4.25
N GLU A 115 -26.44 19.75 3.63
CA GLU A 115 -26.97 18.41 3.83
C GLU A 115 -26.90 17.95 5.28
N SER A 116 -25.87 18.37 6.01
CA SER A 116 -25.74 18.03 7.43
C SER A 116 -26.76 18.73 8.29
N LEU A 117 -27.20 19.94 7.89
CA LEU A 117 -28.20 20.72 8.62
C LEU A 117 -29.62 20.24 8.33
N ASP A 118 -29.85 19.58 7.22
CA ASP A 118 -31.17 19.11 6.81
C ASP A 118 -31.57 17.79 7.49
N VAL A 119 -30.71 17.24 8.31
CA VAL A 119 -31.00 16.03 9.10
C VAL A 119 -31.61 16.41 10.49
#